data_28d36610c2ff46c6b628a904783b13dc
#
_entry.id   28d36610c2ff46c6b628a904783b13dc
#
_cell.length_a   1.000
_cell.length_b   1.000
_cell.length_c   1.000
_cell.angle_alpha   90.00
_cell.angle_beta   90.00
_cell.angle_gamma   90.00
#
_symmetry.space_group_name_H-M   'P 1'
#
loop_
_entity.id
_entity.type
_entity.pdbx_description
1 polymer ?
#
loop_
_entity_poly.entity_id
_entity_poly.type
_entity_poly.pdbx_seq_one_letter_code
_entity_poly.pdbx_strand_id
1 'polypeptide(L)'
;VALARMFPKAPIYTLFYEPAAFAAHLKGREIKTSFLNHPFIRRRHRFFIPLFVKATESINLGDKYDLIISDSAGWAKGIKYKSGKHIAYVHTPLRYAWEPQEWLGSLFPKPLVTLAYPITRYLRRWDKVASQKPDVILANSAYTAQKIKKFYGREAEVLHPPVNNEMFYPDLNPGKEDYFVAFGRLIHYK
;
A
#
# COMPACT_ATOMS: atom_id res chain seq x y z
N VAL A 1 -9.23 5.09 6.22
CA VAL A 1 -10.38 5.66 6.94
C VAL A 1 -10.79 7.01 6.35
N ALA A 2 -9.86 7.99 6.16
CA ALA A 2 -10.19 9.32 5.61
C ALA A 2 -10.92 9.24 4.25
N LEU A 3 -10.35 8.54 3.26
CA LEU A 3 -11.00 8.34 1.95
C LEU A 3 -12.38 7.68 2.06
N ALA A 4 -12.53 6.73 2.97
CA ALA A 4 -13.82 6.09 3.19
C ALA A 4 -14.86 7.07 3.77
N ARG A 5 -14.48 8.05 4.58
CA ARG A 5 -15.38 9.12 5.05
C ARG A 5 -15.76 10.07 3.91
N MET A 6 -14.82 10.44 3.05
CA MET A 6 -15.06 11.33 1.91
C MET A 6 -16.00 10.71 0.87
N PHE A 7 -15.88 9.40 0.64
CA PHE A 7 -16.67 8.67 -0.35
C PHE A 7 -17.52 7.58 0.32
N PRO A 8 -18.62 7.96 1.01
CA PRO A 8 -19.39 7.02 1.83
C PRO A 8 -20.09 5.90 1.04
N LYS A 9 -20.37 6.10 -0.23
CA LYS A 9 -21.05 5.11 -1.09
C LYS A 9 -20.07 4.30 -1.97
N ALA A 10 -18.78 4.67 -2.02
CA ALA A 10 -17.82 3.99 -2.86
C ALA A 10 -17.52 2.57 -2.34
N PRO A 11 -17.54 1.53 -3.17
CA PRO A 11 -17.10 0.21 -2.80
C PRO A 11 -15.59 0.17 -2.57
N ILE A 12 -15.15 -0.71 -1.70
CA ILE A 12 -13.74 -0.90 -1.36
C ILE A 12 -13.26 -2.22 -1.95
N TYR A 13 -12.21 -2.17 -2.74
CA TYR A 13 -11.54 -3.34 -3.30
C TYR A 13 -10.20 -3.54 -2.59
N THR A 14 -9.94 -4.75 -2.10
CA THR A 14 -8.72 -5.06 -1.37
C THR A 14 -8.26 -6.49 -1.59
N LEU A 15 -6.96 -6.75 -1.42
CA LEU A 15 -6.46 -8.13 -1.49
C LEU A 15 -6.94 -8.96 -0.31
N PHE A 16 -6.93 -8.38 0.87
CA PHE A 16 -7.28 -9.04 2.13
C PHE A 16 -8.21 -8.16 2.95
N TYR A 17 -9.15 -8.78 3.63
CA TYR A 17 -10.03 -8.13 4.58
C TYR A 17 -10.29 -9.04 5.78
N GLU A 18 -10.11 -8.49 6.97
CA GLU A 18 -10.45 -9.12 8.23
C GLU A 18 -11.55 -8.30 8.93
N PRO A 19 -12.81 -8.76 8.91
CA PRO A 19 -13.92 -8.00 9.47
C PRO A 19 -13.70 -7.58 10.92
N ALA A 20 -13.17 -8.48 11.76
CA ALA A 20 -12.95 -8.20 13.17
C ALA A 20 -11.98 -7.01 13.43
N ALA A 21 -10.99 -6.83 12.54
CA ALA A 21 -10.01 -5.75 12.69
C ALA A 21 -10.52 -4.38 12.21
N PHE A 22 -11.53 -4.34 11.33
CA PHE A 22 -11.96 -3.12 10.66
C PHE A 22 -13.44 -2.77 10.85
N ALA A 23 -14.19 -3.59 11.60
CA ALA A 23 -15.64 -3.44 11.77
C ALA A 23 -16.07 -2.04 12.22
N ALA A 24 -15.33 -1.43 13.14
CA ALA A 24 -15.64 -0.10 13.67
C ALA A 24 -15.55 1.02 12.61
N HIS A 25 -14.67 0.87 11.61
CA HIS A 25 -14.38 1.93 10.64
C HIS A 25 -15.06 1.74 9.28
N LEU A 26 -15.45 0.49 8.95
CA LEU A 26 -15.96 0.11 7.63
C LEU A 26 -17.34 -0.55 7.70
N LYS A 27 -18.06 -0.40 8.81
CA LYS A 27 -19.41 -0.97 8.99
C LYS A 27 -20.36 -0.48 7.89
N GLY A 28 -21.09 -1.43 7.29
CA GLY A 28 -22.07 -1.12 6.24
C GLY A 28 -21.47 -0.84 4.86
N ARG A 29 -20.16 -1.03 4.67
CA ARG A 29 -19.49 -0.81 3.37
C ARG A 29 -19.51 -2.06 2.51
N GLU A 30 -19.66 -1.86 1.20
CA GLU A 30 -19.42 -2.91 0.23
C GLU A 30 -17.91 -3.13 0.09
N ILE A 31 -17.42 -4.31 0.53
CA ILE A 31 -16.01 -4.68 0.46
C ILE A 31 -15.86 -5.91 -0.41
N LYS A 32 -15.09 -5.77 -1.49
CA LYS A 32 -14.75 -6.85 -2.41
C LYS A 32 -13.29 -7.24 -2.26
N THR A 33 -13.06 -8.53 -2.08
CA THR A 33 -11.72 -9.08 -1.84
C THR A 33 -11.21 -9.90 -3.01
N SER A 34 -9.90 -10.09 -3.08
CA SER A 34 -9.30 -11.03 -4.02
C SER A 34 -9.54 -12.48 -3.59
N PHE A 35 -9.24 -13.43 -4.49
CA PHE A 35 -9.28 -14.86 -4.20
C PHE A 35 -8.28 -15.30 -3.10
N LEU A 36 -7.30 -14.46 -2.76
CA LEU A 36 -6.36 -14.74 -1.66
C LEU A 36 -6.93 -14.47 -0.27
N ASN A 37 -8.15 -13.94 -0.16
CA ASN A 37 -8.75 -13.62 1.14
C ASN A 37 -9.23 -14.85 1.90
N HIS A 38 -8.30 -15.70 2.29
CA HIS A 38 -8.55 -16.89 3.09
C HIS A 38 -7.78 -16.81 4.40
N PRO A 39 -8.33 -17.25 5.57
CA PRO A 39 -7.67 -17.13 6.88
C PRO A 39 -6.26 -17.70 6.93
N PHE A 40 -6.03 -18.84 6.32
CA PHE A 40 -4.72 -19.49 6.23
C PHE A 40 -3.72 -18.61 5.46
N ILE A 41 -4.13 -18.05 4.31
CA ILE A 41 -3.29 -17.20 3.47
C ILE A 41 -3.01 -15.88 4.18
N ARG A 42 -4.01 -15.26 4.83
CA ARG A 42 -3.81 -14.01 5.58
C ARG A 42 -2.74 -14.14 6.65
N ARG A 43 -2.76 -15.25 7.42
CA ARG A 43 -1.74 -15.52 8.45
C ARG A 43 -0.34 -15.75 7.90
N ARG A 44 -0.23 -16.26 6.68
CA ARG A 44 1.04 -16.62 6.02
C ARG A 44 1.26 -15.87 4.70
N HIS A 45 0.67 -14.68 4.53
CA HIS A 45 0.64 -13.92 3.28
C HIS A 45 2.01 -13.74 2.61
N ARG A 46 3.08 -13.71 3.39
CA ARG A 46 4.46 -13.54 2.87
C ARG A 46 4.90 -14.67 1.92
N PHE A 47 4.44 -15.89 2.14
CA PHE A 47 4.73 -17.02 1.25
C PHE A 47 3.97 -16.93 -0.07
N PHE A 48 2.90 -16.17 -0.11
CA PHE A 48 2.02 -16.03 -1.27
C PHE A 48 2.28 -14.76 -2.09
N ILE A 49 3.35 -14.01 -1.77
CA ILE A 49 3.72 -12.77 -2.48
C ILE A 49 3.76 -12.93 -4.01
N PRO A 50 4.31 -14.02 -4.61
CA PRO A 50 4.29 -14.20 -6.06
C PRO A 50 2.87 -14.21 -6.66
N LEU A 51 1.86 -14.63 -5.89
CA LEU A 51 0.47 -14.66 -6.33
C LEU A 51 -0.25 -13.32 -6.21
N PHE A 52 0.33 -12.33 -5.49
CA PHE A 52 -0.29 -11.02 -5.30
C PHE A 52 -0.47 -10.27 -6.62
N VAL A 53 0.41 -10.47 -7.58
CA VAL A 53 0.26 -9.93 -8.94
C VAL A 53 -1.06 -10.42 -9.54
N LYS A 54 -1.27 -11.74 -9.59
CA LYS A 54 -2.51 -12.33 -10.13
C LYS A 54 -3.73 -11.90 -9.33
N ALA A 55 -3.60 -11.82 -8.00
CA ALA A 55 -4.70 -11.39 -7.14
C ALA A 55 -5.08 -9.93 -7.37
N THR A 56 -4.10 -9.05 -7.57
CA THR A 56 -4.36 -7.64 -7.92
C THR A 56 -5.02 -7.53 -9.28
N GLU A 57 -4.53 -8.24 -10.27
CA GLU A 57 -5.06 -8.21 -11.63
C GLU A 57 -6.41 -8.93 -11.79
N SER A 58 -6.78 -9.79 -10.82
CA SER A 58 -8.13 -10.37 -10.78
C SER A 58 -9.19 -9.37 -10.35
N ILE A 59 -8.80 -8.28 -9.69
CA ILE A 59 -9.68 -7.16 -9.39
C ILE A 59 -9.87 -6.37 -10.69
N ASN A 60 -11.01 -6.57 -11.32
CA ASN A 60 -11.37 -5.91 -12.56
C ASN A 60 -12.59 -5.01 -12.34
N LEU A 61 -12.39 -3.71 -12.45
CA LEU A 61 -13.43 -2.70 -12.25
C LEU A 61 -14.26 -2.45 -13.51
N GLY A 62 -13.78 -2.92 -14.69
CA GLY A 62 -14.45 -2.65 -15.97
C GLY A 62 -14.51 -1.16 -16.29
N ASP A 63 -15.68 -0.69 -16.69
CA ASP A 63 -16.00 0.69 -17.02
C ASP A 63 -16.99 1.34 -16.04
N LYS A 64 -17.11 0.78 -14.84
CA LYS A 64 -18.16 1.12 -13.87
C LYS A 64 -17.92 2.42 -13.10
N TYR A 65 -16.70 2.96 -13.12
CA TYR A 65 -16.32 4.07 -12.25
C TYR A 65 -15.63 5.17 -13.04
N ASP A 66 -16.08 6.42 -12.83
CA ASP A 66 -15.46 7.61 -13.40
C ASP A 66 -14.17 8.00 -12.67
N LEU A 67 -14.07 7.64 -11.38
CA LEU A 67 -12.91 7.90 -10.54
C LEU A 67 -12.48 6.64 -9.79
N ILE A 68 -11.21 6.32 -9.90
CA ILE A 68 -10.55 5.22 -9.17
C ILE A 68 -9.46 5.83 -8.30
N ILE A 69 -9.51 5.56 -7.01
CA ILE A 69 -8.46 5.96 -6.07
C ILE A 69 -7.83 4.70 -5.50
N SER A 70 -6.55 4.49 -5.80
CA SER A 70 -5.78 3.41 -5.19
C SER A 70 -4.84 3.94 -4.12
N ASP A 71 -4.97 3.40 -2.91
CA ASP A 71 -4.19 3.76 -1.72
C ASP A 71 -3.42 2.53 -1.25
N SER A 72 -2.11 2.50 -1.45
CA SER A 72 -1.32 1.32 -1.09
C SER A 72 0.19 1.53 -1.04
N ALA A 73 0.84 0.58 -0.40
CA ALA A 73 2.28 0.37 -0.49
C ALA A 73 2.64 -0.53 -1.70
N GLY A 74 2.21 -0.14 -2.90
CA GLY A 74 2.69 -0.71 -4.14
C GLY A 74 1.71 -1.56 -4.96
N TRP A 75 0.80 -2.33 -4.38
CA TRP A 75 -0.01 -3.30 -5.14
C TRP A 75 -1.22 -2.70 -5.86
N ALA A 76 -2.02 -1.86 -5.19
CA ALA A 76 -3.35 -1.44 -5.66
C ALA A 76 -3.37 -0.72 -7.01
N LYS A 77 -2.28 -0.04 -7.40
CA LYS A 77 -2.18 0.60 -8.72
C LYS A 77 -2.21 -0.37 -9.91
N GLY A 78 -2.02 -1.67 -9.64
CA GLY A 78 -2.01 -2.71 -10.67
C GLY A 78 -3.38 -3.28 -11.07
N ILE A 79 -4.47 -2.85 -10.44
CA ILE A 79 -5.83 -3.29 -10.73
C ILE A 79 -6.19 -3.10 -12.21
N LYS A 80 -7.22 -3.82 -12.69
CA LYS A 80 -7.71 -3.70 -14.07
C LYS A 80 -8.94 -2.82 -14.12
N TYR A 81 -8.97 -1.93 -15.10
CA TYR A 81 -10.12 -1.08 -15.44
C TYR A 81 -10.06 -0.74 -16.92
N LYS A 82 -11.19 -0.33 -17.53
CA LYS A 82 -11.30 0.06 -18.94
C LYS A 82 -11.38 1.57 -19.11
N SER A 83 -12.05 2.26 -18.18
CA SER A 83 -12.28 3.70 -18.20
C SER A 83 -12.24 4.27 -16.80
N GLY A 84 -12.34 5.59 -16.70
CA GLY A 84 -12.27 6.33 -15.45
C GLY A 84 -10.87 6.86 -15.13
N LYS A 85 -10.81 7.99 -14.45
CA LYS A 85 -9.57 8.63 -14.02
C LYS A 85 -8.98 7.90 -12.81
N HIS A 86 -7.72 7.49 -12.88
CA HIS A 86 -7.06 6.76 -11.80
C HIS A 86 -6.03 7.63 -11.09
N ILE A 87 -6.26 7.86 -9.80
CA ILE A 87 -5.33 8.53 -8.89
C ILE A 87 -4.71 7.47 -7.97
N ALA A 88 -3.39 7.34 -7.99
CA ALA A 88 -2.67 6.42 -7.11
C ALA A 88 -1.96 7.18 -5.98
N TYR A 89 -2.41 6.98 -4.75
CA TYR A 89 -1.70 7.43 -3.55
C TYR A 89 -0.71 6.36 -3.10
N VAL A 90 0.57 6.64 -3.26
CA VAL A 90 1.65 5.68 -3.05
C VAL A 90 2.41 5.98 -1.77
N HIS A 91 2.34 5.06 -0.81
CA HIS A 91 3.10 5.15 0.44
C HIS A 91 4.58 4.82 0.23
N THR A 92 4.86 3.90 -0.66
CA THR A 92 6.21 3.52 -1.11
C THR A 92 6.08 2.65 -2.36
N PRO A 93 7.06 2.68 -3.28
CA PRO A 93 7.20 1.64 -4.31
C PRO A 93 7.26 0.25 -3.69
N LEU A 94 6.93 -0.78 -4.49
CA LEU A 94 6.84 -2.15 -4.01
C LEU A 94 8.18 -2.62 -3.41
N ARG A 95 8.29 -2.61 -2.08
CA ARG A 95 9.56 -2.91 -1.35
C ARG A 95 10.11 -4.28 -1.68
N TYR A 96 9.25 -5.28 -1.85
CA TYR A 96 9.64 -6.64 -2.25
C TYR A 96 10.39 -6.70 -3.58
N ALA A 97 10.14 -5.74 -4.45
CA ALA A 97 10.76 -5.63 -5.75
C ALA A 97 12.05 -4.79 -5.73
N TRP A 98 12.01 -3.62 -5.07
CA TRP A 98 13.04 -2.60 -5.20
C TRP A 98 14.06 -2.59 -4.07
N GLU A 99 13.67 -3.07 -2.88
CA GLU A 99 14.50 -3.12 -1.67
C GLU A 99 14.48 -4.53 -1.04
N PRO A 100 14.74 -5.61 -1.83
CA PRO A 100 14.58 -6.98 -1.37
C PRO A 100 15.53 -7.33 -0.23
N GLN A 101 16.72 -6.73 -0.18
CA GLN A 101 17.71 -7.02 0.86
C GLN A 101 17.27 -6.50 2.23
N GLU A 102 16.64 -5.33 2.29
CA GLU A 102 16.11 -4.77 3.55
C GLU A 102 15.01 -5.65 4.13
N TRP A 103 14.22 -6.26 3.27
CA TRP A 103 13.07 -7.02 3.70
C TRP A 103 13.33 -8.53 3.81
N LEU A 104 13.93 -9.15 2.78
CA LEU A 104 14.25 -10.58 2.80
C LEU A 104 15.44 -10.87 3.72
N GLY A 105 16.41 -9.96 3.79
CA GLY A 105 17.60 -10.10 4.63
C GLY A 105 17.29 -10.09 6.13
N SER A 106 16.16 -9.49 6.55
CA SER A 106 15.68 -9.59 7.93
C SER A 106 14.98 -10.91 8.27
N LEU A 107 14.58 -11.69 7.25
CA LEU A 107 13.81 -12.94 7.41
C LEU A 107 14.59 -14.19 7.03
N PHE A 108 15.57 -14.07 6.11
CA PHE A 108 16.26 -15.20 5.52
C PHE A 108 17.76 -14.97 5.41
N PRO A 109 18.57 -16.02 5.53
CA PRO A 109 20.01 -15.96 5.26
C PRO A 109 20.32 -15.48 3.84
N LYS A 110 21.48 -14.82 3.65
CA LYS A 110 21.90 -14.26 2.35
C LYS A 110 21.73 -15.21 1.14
N PRO A 111 22.05 -16.51 1.21
CA PRO A 111 21.88 -17.44 0.07
C PRO A 111 20.42 -17.53 -0.40
N LEU A 112 19.46 -17.56 0.54
CA LEU A 112 18.04 -17.64 0.21
C LEU A 112 17.51 -16.34 -0.40
N VAL A 113 18.07 -15.21 -0.02
CA VAL A 113 17.77 -13.91 -0.64
C VAL A 113 18.18 -13.91 -2.12
N THR A 114 19.33 -14.53 -2.42
CA THR A 114 19.81 -14.64 -3.81
C THR A 114 18.91 -15.57 -4.64
N LEU A 115 18.41 -16.65 -4.07
CA LEU A 115 17.44 -17.54 -4.74
C LEU A 115 16.12 -16.85 -5.07
N ALA A 116 15.73 -15.82 -4.34
CA ALA A 116 14.53 -15.04 -4.59
C ALA A 116 14.70 -14.01 -5.74
N TYR A 117 15.88 -13.85 -6.31
CA TYR A 117 16.17 -12.86 -7.36
C TYR A 117 15.25 -12.96 -8.60
N PRO A 118 14.92 -14.14 -9.15
CA PRO A 118 13.97 -14.24 -10.27
C PRO A 118 12.59 -13.68 -9.92
N ILE A 119 12.12 -13.91 -8.69
CA ILE A 119 10.83 -13.38 -8.20
C ILE A 119 10.90 -11.87 -8.08
N THR A 120 11.97 -11.32 -7.51
CA THR A 120 12.13 -9.86 -7.38
C THR A 120 12.21 -9.19 -8.75
N ARG A 121 12.87 -9.81 -9.74
CA ARG A 121 12.92 -9.31 -11.12
C ARG A 121 11.54 -9.30 -11.78
N TYR A 122 10.77 -10.36 -11.59
CA TYR A 122 9.38 -10.45 -12.05
C TYR A 122 8.53 -9.33 -11.43
N LEU A 123 8.61 -9.15 -10.12
CA LEU A 123 7.89 -8.11 -9.39
C LEU A 123 8.28 -6.69 -9.84
N ARG A 124 9.59 -6.43 -10.11
CA ARG A 124 10.06 -5.14 -10.65
C ARG A 124 9.43 -4.81 -11.99
N ARG A 125 9.43 -5.79 -12.90
CA ARG A 125 8.82 -5.60 -14.23
C ARG A 125 7.35 -5.29 -14.11
N TRP A 126 6.63 -6.07 -13.33
CA TRP A 126 5.21 -5.87 -13.11
C TRP A 126 4.93 -4.50 -12.45
N ASP A 127 5.65 -4.18 -11.40
CA ASP A 127 5.46 -2.94 -10.63
C ASP A 127 5.73 -1.69 -11.48
N LYS A 128 6.77 -1.74 -12.33
CA LYS A 128 7.09 -0.67 -13.28
C LYS A 128 5.96 -0.49 -14.31
N VAL A 129 5.43 -1.57 -14.87
CA VAL A 129 4.31 -1.52 -15.82
C VAL A 129 3.04 -1.03 -15.11
N ALA A 130 2.73 -1.55 -13.94
CA ALA A 130 1.58 -1.14 -13.15
C ALA A 130 1.62 0.34 -12.78
N SER A 131 2.80 0.89 -12.54
CA SER A 131 2.97 2.32 -12.20
C SER A 131 2.68 3.28 -13.36
N GLN A 132 2.61 2.78 -14.60
CA GLN A 132 2.26 3.62 -15.76
C GLN A 132 0.76 3.77 -15.97
N LYS A 133 -0.07 2.95 -15.29
CA LYS A 133 -1.53 2.97 -15.46
C LYS A 133 -2.22 4.19 -14.85
N PRO A 134 -1.88 4.63 -13.61
CA PRO A 134 -2.55 5.79 -13.02
C PRO A 134 -2.31 7.07 -13.83
N ASP A 135 -3.33 7.90 -13.97
CA ASP A 135 -3.21 9.23 -14.59
C ASP A 135 -2.39 10.15 -13.71
N VAL A 136 -2.61 10.07 -12.39
CA VAL A 136 -1.92 10.88 -11.38
C VAL A 136 -1.32 9.98 -10.31
N ILE A 137 -0.09 10.29 -9.92
CA ILE A 137 0.56 9.66 -8.76
C ILE A 137 0.77 10.72 -7.68
N LEU A 138 0.26 10.42 -6.49
CA LEU A 138 0.51 11.18 -5.27
C LEU A 138 1.44 10.39 -4.36
N ALA A 139 2.43 11.05 -3.80
CA ALA A 139 3.38 10.48 -2.85
C ALA A 139 3.12 11.02 -1.44
N ASN A 140 3.23 10.19 -0.43
CA ASN A 140 3.05 10.60 0.98
C ASN A 140 4.17 11.52 1.49
N SER A 141 5.29 11.64 0.78
CA SER A 141 6.45 12.46 1.18
C SER A 141 7.36 12.74 0.00
N ALA A 142 8.21 13.75 0.12
CA ALA A 142 9.26 14.06 -0.87
C ALA A 142 10.21 12.86 -1.09
N TYR A 143 10.53 12.12 -0.02
CA TYR A 143 11.34 10.90 -0.11
C TYR A 143 10.67 9.82 -0.98
N THR A 144 9.38 9.61 -0.81
CA THR A 144 8.62 8.67 -1.65
C THR A 144 8.52 9.16 -3.10
N ALA A 145 8.35 10.47 -3.33
CA ALA A 145 8.34 11.04 -4.68
C ALA A 145 9.68 10.80 -5.40
N GLN A 146 10.80 10.98 -4.71
CA GLN A 146 12.13 10.67 -5.25
C GLN A 146 12.28 9.17 -5.60
N LYS A 147 11.77 8.26 -4.76
CA LYS A 147 11.76 6.82 -5.08
C LYS A 147 10.88 6.49 -6.29
N ILE A 148 9.71 7.14 -6.41
CA ILE A 148 8.82 6.98 -7.57
C ILE A 148 9.55 7.43 -8.84
N LYS A 149 10.19 8.59 -8.83
CA LYS A 149 10.99 9.08 -9.97
C LYS A 149 12.12 8.10 -10.31
N LYS A 150 12.87 7.64 -9.32
CA LYS A 150 13.99 6.71 -9.50
C LYS A 150 13.55 5.35 -10.09
N PHE A 151 12.46 4.76 -9.57
CA PHE A 151 12.10 3.38 -9.91
C PHE A 151 11.08 3.30 -11.05
N TYR A 152 10.16 4.25 -11.16
CA TYR A 152 9.10 4.25 -12.15
C TYR A 152 9.38 5.17 -13.33
N GLY A 153 10.29 6.15 -13.18
CA GLY A 153 10.54 7.19 -14.17
C GLY A 153 9.38 8.16 -14.29
N ARG A 154 8.55 8.30 -13.24
CA ARG A 154 7.39 9.20 -13.21
C ARG A 154 7.56 10.26 -12.13
N GLU A 155 7.00 11.45 -12.39
CA GLU A 155 6.82 12.46 -11.36
C GLU A 155 5.63 12.12 -10.47
N ALA A 156 5.69 12.56 -9.22
CA ALA A 156 4.60 12.43 -8.25
C ALA A 156 4.47 13.71 -7.44
N GLU A 157 3.26 14.17 -7.26
CA GLU A 157 2.96 15.29 -6.35
C GLU A 157 3.01 14.80 -4.90
N VAL A 158 3.51 15.65 -4.00
CA VAL A 158 3.58 15.31 -2.57
C VAL A 158 2.29 15.74 -1.90
N LEU A 159 1.58 14.76 -1.35
CA LEU A 159 0.42 14.96 -0.48
C LEU A 159 0.67 14.22 0.83
N HIS A 160 0.97 14.97 1.88
CA HIS A 160 1.22 14.38 3.19
C HIS A 160 -0.05 13.69 3.75
N PRO A 161 0.09 12.55 4.46
CA PRO A 161 -1.06 11.90 5.08
C PRO A 161 -1.69 12.80 6.14
N PRO A 162 -3.04 12.79 6.24
CA PRO A 162 -3.72 13.58 7.24
C PRO A 162 -3.46 13.05 8.66
N VAL A 163 -3.39 13.96 9.61
CA VAL A 163 -3.36 13.63 11.04
C VAL A 163 -4.79 13.69 11.60
N ASN A 164 -5.13 12.76 12.47
CA ASN A 164 -6.42 12.80 13.16
C ASN A 164 -6.33 13.74 14.37
N ASN A 165 -6.80 14.98 14.21
CA ASN A 165 -6.77 15.99 15.24
C ASN A 165 -7.70 15.70 16.44
N GLU A 166 -8.67 14.79 16.28
CA GLU A 166 -9.50 14.31 17.39
C GLU A 166 -8.71 13.40 18.35
N MET A 167 -7.71 12.72 17.83
CA MET A 167 -6.86 11.78 18.58
C MET A 167 -5.53 12.43 19.01
N PHE A 168 -5.00 13.32 18.19
CA PHE A 168 -3.74 14.03 18.42
C PHE A 168 -4.02 15.53 18.57
N TYR A 169 -4.14 15.98 19.79
CA TYR A 169 -4.32 17.40 20.13
C TYR A 169 -3.14 17.88 20.99
N PRO A 170 -2.72 19.13 20.84
CA PRO A 170 -1.64 19.66 21.65
C PRO A 170 -2.09 19.78 23.12
N ASP A 171 -1.23 19.35 24.02
CA ASP A 171 -1.37 19.71 25.43
C ASP A 171 -0.95 21.17 25.57
N LEU A 172 -1.88 22.03 26.07
CA LEU A 172 -1.63 23.45 26.21
C LEU A 172 -0.75 23.79 27.44
N ASN A 173 -0.59 22.85 28.36
CA ASN A 173 0.27 22.97 29.54
C ASN A 173 1.19 21.75 29.70
N PRO A 174 2.06 21.44 28.72
CA PRO A 174 2.96 20.32 28.87
C PRO A 174 3.96 20.58 29.98
N GLY A 175 3.99 19.72 30.98
CA GLY A 175 5.12 19.65 31.92
C GLY A 175 6.41 19.46 31.13
N LYS A 176 7.45 20.22 31.43
CA LYS A 176 8.77 19.97 30.83
C LYS A 176 9.42 18.81 31.58
N GLU A 177 9.70 17.74 30.86
CA GLU A 177 10.44 16.61 31.36
C GLU A 177 11.70 16.39 30.52
N ASP A 178 12.80 15.98 31.16
CA ASP A 178 14.11 15.82 30.52
C ASP A 178 14.22 14.43 29.86
N TYR A 179 13.41 14.16 28.83
CA TYR A 179 13.53 12.95 28.01
C TYR A 179 13.23 13.19 26.54
N PHE A 180 13.76 12.31 25.69
CA PHE A 180 13.40 12.27 24.27
C PHE A 180 12.33 11.21 24.03
N VAL A 181 11.32 11.54 23.25
CA VAL A 181 10.25 10.60 22.85
C VAL A 181 10.54 10.07 21.46
N ALA A 182 10.67 8.74 21.33
CA ALA A 182 10.66 8.04 20.05
C ALA A 182 9.34 7.30 19.89
N PHE A 183 8.54 7.71 18.90
CA PHE A 183 7.24 7.10 18.61
C PHE A 183 7.28 6.28 17.33
N GLY A 184 6.91 5.00 17.39
CA GLY A 184 6.86 4.13 16.22
C GLY A 184 6.61 2.67 16.54
N ARG A 185 6.50 1.85 15.49
CA ARG A 185 6.48 0.39 15.68
C ARG A 185 7.91 -0.10 15.94
N LEU A 186 8.08 -0.91 16.98
CA LEU A 186 9.33 -1.63 17.23
C LEU A 186 9.41 -2.83 16.29
N ILE A 187 10.05 -2.67 15.16
CA ILE A 187 10.28 -3.70 14.14
C ILE A 187 11.73 -3.67 13.69
N HIS A 188 12.29 -4.86 13.37
CA HIS A 188 13.73 -5.05 13.12
C HIS A 188 14.33 -4.21 11.98
N TYR A 189 13.52 -3.59 11.13
CA TYR A 189 13.97 -2.79 9.99
C TYR A 189 13.61 -1.28 10.09
N LYS A 190 13.32 -0.81 11.29
CA LYS A 190 13.13 0.61 11.59
C LYS A 190 14.16 1.09 12.58
#